data_59b01b9524da509f91364fa71f3a30fd
#
_entry.id   59b01b9524da509f91364fa71f3a30fd
#
_cell.length_a   1.000
_cell.length_b   1.000
_cell.length_c   1.000
_cell.angle_alpha   90.00
_cell.angle_beta   90.00
_cell.angle_gamma   90.00
#
_symmetry.space_group_name_H-M   'P 1'
#
loop_
_entity.id
_entity.type
_entity.pdbx_description
1 polymer ?
#
loop_
_entity_poly.entity_id
_entity_poly.type
_entity_poly.pdbx_seq_one_letter_code
_entity_poly.pdbx_strand_id
1 'polypeptide(L)'
;MLNVGFIGFGSRASGFWKRNLAPFGLCTVKAIADPRLEEIKAVWGEELPDCTWYTNAEEMMEKEKLDGVFVGTRCNLHTKYALLVAKYDVPLFLEKPVSITDEEIAQLESIPHMDKKTVVSFPLRVAQLVTVVKDIIDRGVIGEVAQVQAYNNVNYARVYYHGWYRDTDITGGLFLQKSTHDLDYINYVLGRTGPKTVCAMESKLVFKGDKPAGLKCVDCPEYLTCSESPYNIEKYDTKRVIANAKCCYATDTGNHDSATVLMQYDDGLCVTYTQNFIARKGAGKRGARFIGYKGTVEFDFNSKTVTYYDHMSDRVDNISIQSTGSHSGGDLKLAQNFIDVMTGKDVSHSPLSQGILSAKMCLAARKSAQTHTFVEL
;
A
#
# COMPACT_ATOMS: atom_id res chain seq x y z
N MET A 1 8.11 8.31 27.64
CA MET A 1 7.82 8.58 26.22
C MET A 1 8.56 7.51 25.42
N LEU A 2 7.94 6.91 24.40
CA LEU A 2 8.55 5.86 23.59
C LEU A 2 9.51 6.47 22.56
N ASN A 3 10.72 5.91 22.46
CA ASN A 3 11.77 6.34 21.55
C ASN A 3 11.60 5.64 20.21
N VAL A 4 11.20 6.35 19.16
CA VAL A 4 11.00 5.79 17.82
C VAL A 4 12.16 6.16 16.91
N GLY A 5 12.77 5.16 16.26
CA GLY A 5 13.75 5.33 15.20
C GLY A 5 13.07 5.32 13.83
N PHE A 6 13.57 6.11 12.89
CA PHE A 6 13.10 6.11 11.51
C PHE A 6 14.22 5.76 10.54
N ILE A 7 14.00 4.73 9.73
CA ILE A 7 14.87 4.38 8.60
C ILE A 7 14.18 4.86 7.32
N GLY A 8 14.69 5.96 6.73
CA GLY A 8 14.01 6.71 5.68
C GLY A 8 12.93 7.64 6.23
N PHE A 9 13.14 8.97 6.11
CA PHE A 9 12.22 9.99 6.60
C PHE A 9 11.64 10.84 5.47
N GLY A 10 11.27 10.18 4.36
CA GLY A 10 10.58 10.80 3.24
C GLY A 10 9.14 11.23 3.58
N SER A 11 8.42 11.78 2.58
CA SER A 11 7.07 12.34 2.76
C SER A 11 6.06 11.38 3.41
N ARG A 12 6.19 10.06 3.20
CA ARG A 12 5.30 9.07 3.83
C ARG A 12 5.61 8.93 5.32
N ALA A 13 6.86 8.69 5.68
CA ALA A 13 7.28 8.50 7.08
C ALA A 13 7.09 9.77 7.90
N SER A 14 7.56 10.92 7.43
CA SER A 14 7.40 12.20 8.11
C SER A 14 5.93 12.61 8.24
N GLY A 15 5.14 12.37 7.18
CA GLY A 15 3.70 12.60 7.23
C GLY A 15 2.96 11.66 8.17
N PHE A 16 3.38 10.41 8.29
CA PHE A 16 2.82 9.45 9.24
C PHE A 16 3.15 9.87 10.68
N TRP A 17 4.40 10.23 10.94
CA TRP A 17 4.81 10.81 12.22
C TRP A 17 3.93 11.98 12.61
N LYS A 18 3.91 13.04 11.80
CA LYS A 18 3.26 14.32 12.13
C LYS A 18 1.73 14.17 12.32
N ARG A 19 1.07 13.33 11.51
CA ARG A 19 -0.40 13.24 11.52
C ARG A 19 -0.96 12.08 12.34
N ASN A 20 -0.19 11.04 12.59
CA ASN A 20 -0.72 9.81 13.18
C ASN A 20 -0.02 9.39 14.49
N LEU A 21 1.31 9.52 14.62
CA LEU A 21 2.03 9.14 15.85
C LEU A 21 2.15 10.31 16.85
N ALA A 22 2.63 11.46 16.39
CA ALA A 22 2.83 12.62 17.25
C ALA A 22 1.58 13.08 18.04
N PRO A 23 0.36 13.06 17.44
CA PRO A 23 -0.85 13.50 18.14
C PRO A 23 -1.21 12.69 19.39
N PHE A 24 -0.71 11.46 19.54
CA PHE A 24 -0.92 10.69 20.78
C PHE A 24 -0.11 11.21 21.98
N GLY A 25 0.97 11.96 21.75
CA GLY A 25 1.84 12.47 22.82
C GLY A 25 2.60 11.39 23.59
N LEU A 26 2.66 10.15 23.05
CA LEU A 26 3.28 8.99 23.70
C LEU A 26 4.65 8.66 23.15
N CYS A 27 5.00 9.18 21.96
CA CYS A 27 6.22 8.87 21.22
C CYS A 27 7.08 10.13 21.00
N THR A 28 8.38 9.93 20.85
CA THR A 28 9.32 10.93 20.33
C THR A 28 10.13 10.35 19.19
N VAL A 29 10.55 11.18 18.23
CA VAL A 29 11.55 10.78 17.21
C VAL A 29 12.91 10.84 17.85
N LYS A 30 13.43 9.69 18.25
CA LYS A 30 14.74 9.60 18.91
C LYS A 30 15.88 9.68 17.90
N ALA A 31 15.71 9.03 16.75
CA ALA A 31 16.74 9.01 15.71
C ALA A 31 16.15 8.84 14.31
N ILE A 32 16.84 9.41 13.32
CA ILE A 32 16.52 9.28 11.90
C ILE A 32 17.77 8.87 11.14
N ALA A 33 17.66 7.80 10.34
CA ALA A 33 18.68 7.39 9.37
C ALA A 33 18.14 7.58 7.94
N ASP A 34 18.73 8.52 7.17
CA ASP A 34 18.38 8.78 5.76
C ASP A 34 19.62 9.27 5.01
N PRO A 35 19.93 8.79 3.80
CA PRO A 35 21.09 9.25 3.05
C PRO A 35 21.01 10.74 2.66
N ARG A 36 19.82 11.36 2.67
CA ARG A 36 19.60 12.78 2.42
C ARG A 36 19.53 13.58 3.72
N LEU A 37 20.38 13.24 4.67
CA LEU A 37 20.37 13.78 6.03
C LEU A 37 20.25 15.29 6.10
N GLU A 38 21.10 16.02 5.35
CA GLU A 38 21.14 17.49 5.40
C GLU A 38 19.85 18.12 4.89
N GLU A 39 19.25 17.56 3.82
CA GLU A 39 17.97 18.04 3.30
C GLU A 39 16.84 17.85 4.32
N ILE A 40 16.81 16.70 4.98
CA ILE A 40 15.77 16.36 5.96
C ILE A 40 15.95 17.20 7.22
N LYS A 41 17.16 17.35 7.70
CA LYS A 41 17.50 18.15 8.87
C LYS A 41 17.18 19.63 8.67
N ALA A 42 17.41 20.17 7.47
CA ALA A 42 17.03 21.54 7.13
C ALA A 42 15.51 21.78 7.25
N VAL A 43 14.68 20.75 7.01
CA VAL A 43 13.22 20.86 7.10
C VAL A 43 12.69 20.56 8.50
N TRP A 44 13.28 19.60 9.21
CA TRP A 44 12.73 19.02 10.43
C TRP A 44 13.55 19.30 11.71
N GLY A 45 14.77 19.85 11.56
CA GLY A 45 15.67 20.06 12.69
C GLY A 45 15.10 20.90 13.82
N GLU A 46 14.35 21.95 13.50
CA GLU A 46 13.69 22.81 14.50
C GLU A 46 12.47 22.13 15.18
N GLU A 47 11.72 21.28 14.42
CA GLU A 47 10.59 20.53 14.97
C GLU A 47 11.04 19.30 15.80
N LEU A 48 12.27 18.82 15.60
CA LEU A 48 12.84 17.62 16.24
C LEU A 48 14.21 17.92 16.90
N PRO A 49 14.26 18.81 17.92
CA PRO A 49 15.52 19.30 18.51
C PRO A 49 16.32 18.18 19.21
N ASP A 50 15.65 17.16 19.75
CA ASP A 50 16.28 16.05 20.49
C ASP A 50 16.58 14.83 19.61
N CYS A 51 16.39 14.94 18.28
CA CYS A 51 16.62 13.85 17.34
C CYS A 51 18.11 13.71 17.03
N THR A 52 18.60 12.47 17.11
CA THR A 52 19.94 12.11 16.60
C THR A 52 19.85 11.76 15.11
N TRP A 53 20.81 12.22 14.33
CA TRP A 53 20.78 12.15 12.88
C TRP A 53 21.88 11.24 12.33
N TYR A 54 21.51 10.28 11.48
CA TYR A 54 22.40 9.28 10.91
C TYR A 54 22.25 9.23 9.38
N THR A 55 23.35 8.97 8.66
CA THR A 55 23.32 8.60 7.24
C THR A 55 23.19 7.10 7.04
N ASN A 56 23.50 6.33 8.08
CA ASN A 56 23.57 4.86 8.09
C ASN A 56 22.63 4.28 9.15
N ALA A 57 21.77 3.34 8.74
CA ALA A 57 20.77 2.74 9.63
C ALA A 57 21.39 1.72 10.58
N GLU A 58 22.44 1.02 10.17
CA GLU A 58 23.18 0.08 10.99
C GLU A 58 23.80 0.80 12.21
N GLU A 59 24.43 1.95 11.96
CA GLU A 59 25.00 2.79 13.02
C GLU A 59 23.94 3.30 13.99
N MET A 60 22.78 3.74 13.47
CA MET A 60 21.65 4.16 14.29
C MET A 60 21.19 3.03 15.22
N MET A 61 21.01 1.82 14.66
CA MET A 61 20.55 0.66 15.43
C MET A 61 21.55 0.20 16.51
N GLU A 62 22.85 0.39 16.27
CA GLU A 62 23.91 0.04 17.25
C GLU A 62 24.00 1.04 18.40
N LYS A 63 23.76 2.33 18.12
CA LYS A 63 24.02 3.41 19.09
C LYS A 63 22.79 3.84 19.88
N GLU A 64 21.59 3.66 19.33
CA GLU A 64 20.37 4.19 19.93
C GLU A 64 19.55 3.10 20.63
N LYS A 65 19.03 3.42 21.81
CA LYS A 65 18.05 2.60 22.48
C LYS A 65 16.64 2.98 22.04
N LEU A 66 16.05 2.13 21.20
CA LEU A 66 14.76 2.36 20.56
C LEU A 66 13.69 1.41 21.11
N ASP A 67 12.47 1.93 21.31
CA ASP A 67 11.30 1.15 21.67
C ASP A 67 10.55 0.62 20.44
N GLY A 68 10.78 1.24 19.26
CA GLY A 68 10.25 0.80 17.97
C GLY A 68 10.96 1.50 16.81
N VAL A 69 10.87 0.89 15.63
CA VAL A 69 11.47 1.42 14.40
C VAL A 69 10.43 1.50 13.29
N PHE A 70 10.41 2.63 12.58
CA PHE A 70 9.62 2.83 11.37
C PHE A 70 10.54 2.72 10.13
N VAL A 71 10.25 1.77 9.23
CA VAL A 71 10.94 1.64 7.94
C VAL A 71 10.08 2.22 6.84
N GLY A 72 10.50 3.36 6.28
CA GLY A 72 9.79 4.11 5.24
C GLY A 72 10.68 4.50 4.06
N THR A 73 11.51 3.58 3.62
CA THR A 73 12.47 3.74 2.51
C THR A 73 11.82 3.53 1.13
N ARG A 74 12.62 3.28 0.09
CA ARG A 74 12.16 2.75 -1.19
C ARG A 74 11.80 1.27 -1.04
N CYS A 75 10.86 0.79 -1.89
CA CYS A 75 10.29 -0.55 -1.73
C CYS A 75 11.34 -1.68 -1.78
N ASN A 76 12.34 -1.55 -2.64
CA ASN A 76 13.46 -2.50 -2.77
C ASN A 76 14.44 -2.51 -1.58
N LEU A 77 14.20 -1.72 -0.55
CA LEU A 77 15.01 -1.66 0.67
C LEU A 77 14.22 -2.12 1.91
N HIS A 78 12.92 -2.39 1.79
CA HIS A 78 12.07 -2.75 2.91
C HIS A 78 12.55 -4.04 3.57
N THR A 79 12.80 -5.09 2.80
CA THR A 79 13.32 -6.37 3.31
C THR A 79 14.66 -6.20 4.01
N LYS A 80 15.62 -5.51 3.38
CA LYS A 80 16.94 -5.24 3.97
C LYS A 80 16.82 -4.68 5.39
N TYR A 81 16.00 -3.64 5.53
CA TYR A 81 15.89 -2.96 6.83
C TYR A 81 14.98 -3.69 7.82
N ALA A 82 14.00 -4.47 7.37
CA ALA A 82 13.25 -5.36 8.23
C ALA A 82 14.17 -6.43 8.88
N LEU A 83 15.07 -7.02 8.10
CA LEU A 83 16.10 -7.95 8.58
C LEU A 83 17.10 -7.29 9.53
N LEU A 84 17.47 -6.04 9.29
CA LEU A 84 18.32 -5.29 10.20
C LEU A 84 17.63 -5.10 11.56
N VAL A 85 16.39 -4.62 11.57
CA VAL A 85 15.63 -4.38 12.81
C VAL A 85 15.39 -5.70 13.58
N ALA A 86 15.14 -6.79 12.86
CA ALA A 86 14.94 -8.12 13.46
C ALA A 86 16.12 -8.60 14.32
N LYS A 87 17.36 -8.20 14.00
CA LYS A 87 18.55 -8.54 14.81
C LYS A 87 18.50 -7.95 16.22
N TYR A 88 17.76 -6.87 16.40
CA TYR A 88 17.63 -6.16 17.68
C TYR A 88 16.32 -6.50 18.41
N ASP A 89 15.47 -7.33 17.79
CA ASP A 89 14.16 -7.78 18.32
C ASP A 89 13.22 -6.63 18.73
N VAL A 90 13.32 -5.48 18.06
CA VAL A 90 12.55 -4.27 18.33
C VAL A 90 11.26 -4.24 17.47
N PRO A 91 10.10 -3.82 18.03
CA PRO A 91 8.89 -3.61 17.27
C PRO A 91 9.09 -2.77 16.00
N LEU A 92 8.51 -3.23 14.89
CA LEU A 92 8.73 -2.67 13.55
C LEU A 92 7.42 -2.17 12.95
N PHE A 93 7.39 -0.93 12.48
CA PHE A 93 6.40 -0.47 11.50
C PHE A 93 7.05 -0.52 10.11
N LEU A 94 6.51 -1.35 9.22
CA LEU A 94 7.10 -1.60 7.90
C LEU A 94 6.19 -1.10 6.77
N GLU A 95 6.70 -0.18 5.93
CA GLU A 95 5.96 0.22 4.74
C GLU A 95 5.83 -0.92 3.73
N LYS A 96 4.72 -0.89 3.01
CA LYS A 96 4.41 -1.85 1.94
C LYS A 96 4.99 -1.40 0.58
N PRO A 97 5.21 -2.35 -0.35
CA PRO A 97 5.23 -3.82 -0.19
C PRO A 97 6.39 -4.24 0.70
N VAL A 98 6.23 -5.32 1.44
CA VAL A 98 7.30 -5.78 2.35
C VAL A 98 8.51 -6.30 1.60
N SER A 99 8.29 -6.82 0.38
CA SER A 99 9.31 -7.29 -0.57
C SER A 99 8.90 -7.00 -2.00
N ILE A 100 9.85 -7.08 -2.94
CA ILE A 100 9.61 -6.95 -4.39
C ILE A 100 10.09 -8.17 -5.19
N THR A 101 10.69 -9.16 -4.55
CA THR A 101 11.16 -10.42 -5.15
C THR A 101 10.83 -11.65 -4.27
N ASP A 102 10.87 -12.85 -4.88
CA ASP A 102 10.65 -14.11 -4.17
C ASP A 102 11.80 -14.42 -3.20
N GLU A 103 13.04 -14.02 -3.52
CA GLU A 103 14.22 -14.18 -2.66
C GLU A 103 14.08 -13.34 -1.39
N GLU A 104 13.57 -12.12 -1.50
CA GLU A 104 13.28 -11.26 -0.36
C GLU A 104 12.17 -11.84 0.54
N ILE A 105 11.16 -12.49 -0.05
CA ILE A 105 10.12 -13.23 0.70
C ILE A 105 10.75 -14.32 1.53
N ALA A 106 11.60 -15.17 0.95
CA ALA A 106 12.29 -16.25 1.68
C ALA A 106 13.14 -15.71 2.85
N GLN A 107 13.75 -14.53 2.67
CA GLN A 107 14.49 -13.87 3.75
C GLN A 107 13.55 -13.39 4.87
N LEU A 108 12.39 -12.81 4.56
CA LEU A 108 11.42 -12.39 5.57
C LEU A 108 10.80 -13.57 6.32
N GLU A 109 10.62 -14.72 5.67
CA GLU A 109 10.15 -15.95 6.30
C GLU A 109 11.15 -16.51 7.32
N SER A 110 12.44 -16.14 7.24
CA SER A 110 13.48 -16.55 8.19
C SER A 110 13.43 -15.81 9.55
N ILE A 111 12.57 -14.80 9.69
CA ILE A 111 12.41 -14.02 10.93
C ILE A 111 11.00 -14.15 11.55
N PRO A 112 10.50 -15.39 11.82
CA PRO A 112 9.13 -15.60 12.29
C PRO A 112 8.85 -14.98 13.67
N HIS A 113 9.89 -14.72 14.50
CA HIS A 113 9.77 -14.04 15.78
C HIS A 113 9.29 -12.59 15.65
N MET A 114 9.49 -11.97 14.47
CA MET A 114 9.03 -10.62 14.17
C MET A 114 7.56 -10.54 13.74
N ASP A 115 6.89 -11.66 13.49
CA ASP A 115 5.53 -11.66 12.91
C ASP A 115 4.57 -10.77 13.70
N LYS A 116 4.40 -11.02 14.98
CA LYS A 116 3.48 -10.28 15.85
C LYS A 116 4.01 -8.92 16.31
N LYS A 117 5.31 -8.66 16.12
CA LYS A 117 5.96 -7.38 16.43
C LYS A 117 6.04 -6.43 15.26
N THR A 118 5.73 -6.89 14.04
CA THR A 118 5.75 -6.06 12.83
C THR A 118 4.34 -5.60 12.48
N VAL A 119 4.13 -4.29 12.43
CA VAL A 119 2.92 -3.67 11.88
C VAL A 119 3.20 -3.27 10.44
N VAL A 120 2.67 -4.04 9.49
CA VAL A 120 2.79 -3.72 8.07
C VAL A 120 1.80 -2.60 7.72
N SER A 121 2.21 -1.66 6.88
CA SER A 121 1.42 -0.48 6.49
C SER A 121 0.26 -0.87 5.55
N PHE A 122 -0.74 -1.58 6.08
CA PHE A 122 -2.00 -1.91 5.41
C PHE A 122 -3.20 -1.18 6.03
N PRO A 123 -3.26 0.16 5.92
CA PRO A 123 -4.30 0.96 6.58
C PRO A 123 -5.72 0.63 6.11
N LEU A 124 -5.89 0.11 4.88
CA LEU A 124 -7.23 -0.20 4.36
C LEU A 124 -7.86 -1.38 5.08
N ARG A 125 -7.08 -2.36 5.52
CA ARG A 125 -7.54 -3.52 6.31
C ARG A 125 -8.30 -3.08 7.57
N VAL A 126 -7.80 -2.05 8.24
CA VAL A 126 -8.37 -1.53 9.50
C VAL A 126 -9.26 -0.30 9.28
N ALA A 127 -9.49 0.12 8.04
CA ALA A 127 -10.42 1.20 7.72
C ALA A 127 -11.85 0.84 8.13
N GLN A 128 -12.63 1.82 8.60
CA GLN A 128 -13.96 1.57 9.13
C GLN A 128 -14.89 0.89 8.13
N LEU A 129 -14.82 1.25 6.84
CA LEU A 129 -15.56 0.57 5.77
C LEU A 129 -15.32 -0.94 5.77
N VAL A 130 -14.04 -1.33 5.79
CA VAL A 130 -13.65 -2.74 5.74
C VAL A 130 -14.03 -3.48 7.01
N THR A 131 -13.92 -2.82 8.17
CA THR A 131 -14.34 -3.44 9.46
C THR A 131 -15.85 -3.67 9.52
N VAL A 132 -16.68 -2.78 8.96
CA VAL A 132 -18.14 -2.97 8.87
C VAL A 132 -18.47 -4.13 7.92
N VAL A 133 -17.83 -4.20 6.75
CA VAL A 133 -18.05 -5.32 5.80
C VAL A 133 -17.63 -6.65 6.42
N LYS A 134 -16.48 -6.67 7.11
CA LYS A 134 -16.02 -7.88 7.80
C LYS A 134 -16.98 -8.33 8.89
N ASP A 135 -17.52 -7.42 9.71
CA ASP A 135 -18.53 -7.75 10.73
C ASP A 135 -19.79 -8.39 10.10
N ILE A 136 -20.29 -7.82 8.99
CA ILE A 136 -21.44 -8.38 8.27
C ILE A 136 -21.15 -9.82 7.80
N ILE A 137 -19.96 -10.08 7.27
CA ILE A 137 -19.55 -11.39 6.77
C ILE A 137 -19.32 -12.36 7.93
N ASP A 138 -18.58 -11.98 8.96
CA ASP A 138 -18.26 -12.82 10.12
C ASP A 138 -19.53 -13.25 10.89
N ARG A 139 -20.56 -12.42 10.90
CA ARG A 139 -21.88 -12.74 11.48
C ARG A 139 -22.74 -13.62 10.57
N GLY A 140 -22.25 -13.98 9.38
CA GLY A 140 -22.97 -14.85 8.44
C GLY A 140 -24.22 -14.23 7.82
N VAL A 141 -24.34 -12.88 7.81
CA VAL A 141 -25.51 -12.17 7.31
C VAL A 141 -25.79 -12.50 5.83
N ILE A 142 -24.72 -12.55 5.01
CA ILE A 142 -24.83 -12.91 3.58
C ILE A 142 -24.72 -14.43 3.31
N GLY A 143 -24.54 -15.25 4.36
CA GLY A 143 -24.13 -16.65 4.25
C GLY A 143 -22.64 -16.76 3.92
N GLU A 144 -22.20 -17.95 3.49
CA GLU A 144 -20.84 -18.13 3.01
C GLU A 144 -20.59 -17.31 1.74
N VAL A 145 -19.41 -16.68 1.65
CA VAL A 145 -19.03 -15.92 0.46
C VAL A 145 -18.70 -16.89 -0.67
N ALA A 146 -19.43 -16.78 -1.78
CA ALA A 146 -19.29 -17.63 -2.96
C ALA A 146 -18.51 -16.96 -4.10
N GLN A 147 -18.46 -15.62 -4.15
CA GLN A 147 -17.71 -14.87 -5.16
C GLN A 147 -17.34 -13.49 -4.62
N VAL A 148 -16.20 -12.96 -5.08
CA VAL A 148 -15.79 -11.57 -4.83
C VAL A 148 -15.48 -10.86 -6.13
N GLN A 149 -15.94 -9.62 -6.27
CA GLN A 149 -15.65 -8.71 -7.36
C GLN A 149 -15.04 -7.43 -6.79
N ALA A 150 -13.78 -7.13 -7.12
CA ALA A 150 -13.08 -5.98 -6.59
C ALA A 150 -12.49 -5.11 -7.71
N TYR A 151 -12.33 -3.82 -7.41
CA TYR A 151 -11.87 -2.86 -8.41
C TYR A 151 -11.10 -1.70 -7.78
N ASN A 152 -10.16 -1.14 -8.55
CA ASN A 152 -9.40 0.06 -8.19
C ASN A 152 -9.11 0.94 -9.43
N ASN A 153 -9.95 1.93 -9.66
CA ASN A 153 -9.79 2.93 -10.71
C ASN A 153 -9.06 4.14 -10.12
N VAL A 154 -7.73 4.19 -10.33
CA VAL A 154 -6.83 5.13 -9.64
C VAL A 154 -6.84 6.50 -10.34
N ASN A 155 -7.60 7.46 -9.81
CA ASN A 155 -7.76 8.79 -10.41
C ASN A 155 -6.56 9.75 -10.16
N TYR A 156 -5.60 9.38 -9.31
CA TYR A 156 -4.37 10.13 -9.00
C TYR A 156 -3.11 9.47 -9.57
N ALA A 157 -3.25 8.72 -10.65
CA ALA A 157 -2.24 7.81 -11.17
C ALA A 157 -0.94 8.47 -11.68
N ARG A 158 -0.92 9.79 -11.96
CA ARG A 158 0.24 10.47 -12.56
C ARG A 158 1.54 10.22 -11.82
N VAL A 159 1.52 10.13 -10.50
CA VAL A 159 2.69 9.84 -9.67
C VAL A 159 3.40 8.54 -10.08
N TYR A 160 2.66 7.56 -10.59
CA TYR A 160 3.19 6.27 -11.02
C TYR A 160 3.86 6.27 -12.37
N TYR A 161 3.72 7.36 -13.17
CA TYR A 161 4.28 7.45 -14.51
C TYR A 161 5.28 8.58 -14.67
N HIS A 162 5.17 9.64 -13.89
CA HIS A 162 6.02 10.84 -13.98
C HIS A 162 7.13 10.88 -12.93
N GLY A 163 6.94 10.21 -11.79
CA GLY A 163 7.89 10.16 -10.68
C GLY A 163 8.71 8.87 -10.64
N TRP A 164 9.42 8.68 -9.55
CA TRP A 164 10.24 7.48 -9.30
C TRP A 164 9.43 6.17 -9.22
N TYR A 165 8.13 6.25 -8.96
CA TYR A 165 7.24 5.07 -8.93
C TYR A 165 7.12 4.34 -10.27
N ARG A 166 7.57 4.96 -11.38
CA ARG A 166 7.63 4.33 -12.71
C ARG A 166 8.72 3.27 -12.84
N ASP A 167 9.70 3.30 -11.96
CA ASP A 167 10.84 2.41 -11.94
C ASP A 167 10.47 1.11 -11.23
N THR A 168 10.36 0.03 -12.00
CA THR A 168 9.95 -1.29 -11.50
C THR A 168 11.05 -1.98 -10.69
N ASP A 169 12.33 -1.63 -10.88
CA ASP A 169 13.44 -2.17 -10.08
C ASP A 169 13.42 -1.61 -8.65
N ILE A 170 12.78 -0.45 -8.47
CA ILE A 170 12.59 0.14 -7.15
C ILE A 170 11.28 -0.32 -6.51
N THR A 171 10.21 -0.49 -7.30
CA THR A 171 8.86 -0.66 -6.76
C THR A 171 8.30 -2.07 -6.88
N GLY A 172 8.89 -2.91 -7.73
CA GLY A 172 8.34 -4.21 -8.11
C GLY A 172 7.17 -4.14 -9.10
N GLY A 173 6.83 -2.92 -9.58
CA GLY A 173 5.68 -2.70 -10.47
C GLY A 173 4.35 -2.48 -9.75
N LEU A 174 3.28 -2.21 -10.51
CA LEU A 174 2.01 -1.77 -9.95
C LEU A 174 1.21 -2.86 -9.22
N PHE A 175 1.45 -4.14 -9.49
CA PHE A 175 0.87 -5.20 -8.67
C PHE A 175 1.34 -5.07 -7.21
N LEU A 176 2.64 -4.98 -6.97
CA LEU A 176 3.22 -4.82 -5.64
C LEU A 176 2.95 -3.43 -5.05
N GLN A 177 3.11 -2.37 -5.86
CA GLN A 177 2.98 -1.01 -5.37
C GLN A 177 1.53 -0.63 -5.06
N LYS A 178 0.55 -1.17 -5.79
CA LYS A 178 -0.84 -0.73 -5.71
C LYS A 178 -1.82 -1.84 -5.32
N SER A 179 -1.80 -3.00 -6.02
CA SER A 179 -2.74 -4.08 -5.74
C SER A 179 -2.55 -4.70 -4.36
N THR A 180 -1.33 -4.60 -3.79
CA THR A 180 -1.00 -5.14 -2.46
C THR A 180 -2.02 -4.73 -1.37
N HIS A 181 -2.49 -3.49 -1.38
CA HIS A 181 -3.52 -3.05 -0.45
C HIS A 181 -4.89 -3.70 -0.67
N ASP A 182 -5.24 -3.93 -1.94
CA ASP A 182 -6.55 -4.45 -2.31
C ASP A 182 -6.61 -5.96 -2.09
N LEU A 183 -5.57 -6.68 -2.49
CA LEU A 183 -5.45 -8.11 -2.24
C LEU A 183 -5.36 -8.42 -0.74
N ASP A 184 -4.68 -7.54 0.02
CA ASP A 184 -4.61 -7.63 1.48
C ASP A 184 -5.99 -7.53 2.13
N TYR A 185 -6.76 -6.45 1.89
CA TYR A 185 -8.05 -6.31 2.57
C TYR A 185 -9.08 -7.34 2.11
N ILE A 186 -9.02 -7.78 0.83
CA ILE A 186 -9.90 -8.85 0.34
C ILE A 186 -9.65 -10.13 1.14
N ASN A 187 -8.37 -10.55 1.22
CA ASN A 187 -8.00 -11.76 1.94
C ASN A 187 -8.31 -11.65 3.45
N TYR A 188 -8.09 -10.49 4.05
CA TYR A 188 -8.43 -10.20 5.44
C TYR A 188 -9.94 -10.32 5.72
N VAL A 189 -10.78 -9.77 4.84
CA VAL A 189 -12.25 -9.87 4.97
C VAL A 189 -12.72 -11.32 4.84
N LEU A 190 -12.13 -12.07 3.91
CA LEU A 190 -12.43 -13.49 3.72
C LEU A 190 -11.95 -14.38 4.89
N GLY A 191 -10.96 -13.92 5.67
CA GLY A 191 -10.39 -14.71 6.77
C GLY A 191 -9.67 -15.97 6.32
N ARG A 192 -9.05 -15.97 5.11
CA ARG A 192 -8.45 -17.15 4.49
C ARG A 192 -6.93 -17.06 4.45
N THR A 193 -6.28 -18.20 4.27
CA THR A 193 -4.82 -18.36 4.22
C THR A 193 -4.19 -17.87 2.90
N GLY A 194 -5.00 -17.47 1.92
CA GLY A 194 -4.60 -17.02 0.60
C GLY A 194 -5.21 -17.86 -0.52
N PRO A 195 -5.13 -17.39 -1.77
CA PRO A 195 -5.57 -18.17 -2.93
C PRO A 195 -4.58 -19.29 -3.23
N LYS A 196 -5.08 -20.39 -3.79
CA LYS A 196 -4.27 -21.48 -4.32
C LYS A 196 -3.67 -21.13 -5.67
N THR A 197 -4.45 -20.45 -6.52
CA THR A 197 -4.08 -20.18 -7.90
C THR A 197 -4.37 -18.73 -8.25
N VAL A 198 -3.45 -18.10 -8.99
CA VAL A 198 -3.57 -16.74 -9.51
C VAL A 198 -3.37 -16.74 -11.02
N CYS A 199 -4.24 -16.04 -11.75
CA CYS A 199 -4.09 -15.71 -13.16
C CYS A 199 -4.22 -14.20 -13.36
N ALA A 200 -3.35 -13.58 -14.14
CA ALA A 200 -3.40 -12.14 -14.38
C ALA A 200 -3.06 -11.77 -15.82
N MET A 201 -3.62 -10.65 -16.24
CA MET A 201 -3.30 -9.97 -17.50
C MET A 201 -3.07 -8.49 -17.23
N GLU A 202 -2.10 -7.91 -17.94
CA GLU A 202 -1.81 -6.47 -17.90
C GLU A 202 -1.68 -5.90 -19.30
N SER A 203 -1.90 -4.60 -19.45
CA SER A 203 -1.77 -3.92 -20.74
C SER A 203 -1.25 -2.50 -20.62
N LYS A 204 -0.63 -2.02 -21.72
CA LYS A 204 -0.17 -0.63 -21.93
C LYS A 204 -0.83 -0.09 -23.20
N LEU A 205 -2.09 0.30 -23.13
CA LEU A 205 -2.83 0.79 -24.29
C LEU A 205 -2.80 2.32 -24.39
N VAL A 206 -2.61 3.02 -23.27
CA VAL A 206 -2.53 4.48 -23.19
C VAL A 206 -1.09 4.94 -23.06
N PHE A 207 -0.35 4.47 -22.06
CA PHE A 207 1.06 4.84 -21.84
C PHE A 207 1.98 3.85 -22.56
N LYS A 208 1.90 3.87 -23.89
CA LYS A 208 2.44 2.82 -24.79
C LYS A 208 3.96 2.64 -24.78
N GLY A 209 4.72 3.67 -24.36
CA GLY A 209 6.17 3.61 -24.39
C GLY A 209 6.74 3.79 -25.82
N ASP A 210 6.29 4.82 -26.51
CA ASP A 210 6.69 5.18 -27.88
C ASP A 210 7.63 6.41 -27.94
N LYS A 211 7.93 7.02 -26.80
CA LYS A 211 8.86 8.16 -26.69
C LYS A 211 10.22 7.67 -26.16
N PRO A 212 11.32 8.44 -26.43
CA PRO A 212 12.66 8.05 -25.99
C PRO A 212 12.78 7.86 -24.46
N ALA A 213 13.57 6.88 -24.04
CA ALA A 213 13.92 6.67 -22.64
C ALA A 213 14.56 7.92 -22.02
N GLY A 214 14.24 8.19 -20.74
CA GLY A 214 14.79 9.33 -19.99
C GLY A 214 14.22 10.70 -20.36
N LEU A 215 13.34 10.81 -21.37
CA LEU A 215 12.72 12.07 -21.78
C LEU A 215 11.98 12.72 -20.60
N LYS A 216 12.32 13.97 -20.30
CA LYS A 216 11.58 14.81 -19.37
C LYS A 216 10.50 15.59 -20.10
N CYS A 217 9.39 15.89 -19.43
CA CYS A 217 8.31 16.66 -20.03
C CYS A 217 8.76 18.05 -20.50
N VAL A 218 9.62 18.71 -19.73
CA VAL A 218 10.15 20.05 -20.08
C VAL A 218 11.02 20.06 -21.34
N ASP A 219 11.62 18.92 -21.70
CA ASP A 219 12.49 18.77 -22.87
C ASP A 219 11.69 18.22 -24.09
N CYS A 220 10.40 17.93 -23.90
CA CYS A 220 9.55 17.34 -24.93
C CYS A 220 8.99 18.43 -25.88
N PRO A 221 9.09 18.26 -27.22
CA PRO A 221 8.53 19.22 -28.17
C PRO A 221 7.01 19.38 -28.04
N GLU A 222 6.32 18.36 -27.49
CA GLU A 222 4.89 18.38 -27.24
C GLU A 222 4.51 18.96 -25.85
N TYR A 223 5.45 19.58 -25.11
CA TYR A 223 5.22 20.04 -23.72
C TYR A 223 3.97 20.92 -23.58
N LEU A 224 3.71 21.81 -24.54
CA LEU A 224 2.58 22.75 -24.49
C LEU A 224 1.25 22.11 -24.92
N THR A 225 1.28 21.00 -25.64
CA THR A 225 0.09 20.34 -26.23
C THR A 225 -0.29 19.03 -25.54
N CYS A 226 0.68 18.33 -24.94
CA CYS A 226 0.46 17.06 -24.27
C CYS A 226 -0.42 17.22 -23.00
N SER A 227 -1.52 16.49 -22.93
CA SER A 227 -2.45 16.52 -21.78
C SER A 227 -1.81 16.03 -20.47
N GLU A 228 -0.75 15.23 -20.53
CA GLU A 228 -0.06 14.70 -19.36
C GLU A 228 1.17 15.55 -18.96
N SER A 229 1.46 16.65 -19.67
CA SER A 229 2.54 17.56 -19.28
C SER A 229 2.20 18.36 -18.01
N PRO A 230 3.18 18.68 -17.15
CA PRO A 230 2.97 19.58 -16.00
C PRO A 230 2.30 20.90 -16.39
N TYR A 231 2.68 21.49 -17.52
CA TYR A 231 2.09 22.73 -18.04
C TYR A 231 0.57 22.67 -18.22
N ASN A 232 0.05 21.56 -18.75
CA ASN A 232 -1.39 21.39 -18.95
C ASN A 232 -2.12 20.87 -17.71
N ILE A 233 -1.45 20.03 -16.90
CA ILE A 233 -2.01 19.54 -15.65
C ILE A 233 -2.24 20.68 -14.66
N GLU A 234 -1.31 21.62 -14.54
CA GLU A 234 -1.39 22.76 -13.63
C GLU A 234 -2.65 23.61 -13.84
N LYS A 235 -3.18 23.67 -15.04
CA LYS A 235 -4.41 24.43 -15.37
C LYS A 235 -5.66 23.92 -14.66
N TYR A 236 -5.69 22.67 -14.22
CA TYR A 236 -6.87 22.06 -13.60
C TYR A 236 -6.60 21.20 -12.35
N ASP A 237 -5.34 20.92 -12.01
CA ASP A 237 -4.97 20.11 -10.84
C ASP A 237 -3.57 20.47 -10.30
N THR A 238 -3.45 21.65 -9.72
CA THR A 238 -2.17 22.17 -9.18
C THR A 238 -1.55 21.27 -8.11
N LYS A 239 -2.37 20.50 -7.38
CA LYS A 239 -1.90 19.59 -6.32
C LYS A 239 -1.21 18.34 -6.84
N ARG A 240 -1.32 18.05 -8.14
CA ARG A 240 -0.79 16.82 -8.76
C ARG A 240 0.30 17.08 -9.80
N VAL A 241 0.84 18.29 -9.83
CA VAL A 241 2.02 18.63 -10.63
C VAL A 241 3.24 17.98 -10.01
N ILE A 242 4.02 17.28 -10.84
CA ILE A 242 5.27 16.62 -10.43
C ILE A 242 6.42 17.42 -11.00
N ALA A 243 7.23 18.01 -10.12
CA ALA A 243 8.44 18.71 -10.53
C ALA A 243 9.40 17.72 -11.23
N ASN A 244 10.05 18.18 -12.31
CA ASN A 244 10.95 17.36 -13.13
C ASN A 244 10.28 16.07 -13.68
N ALA A 245 8.99 16.14 -14.00
CA ALA A 245 8.21 15.01 -14.52
C ALA A 245 8.89 14.37 -15.73
N LYS A 246 9.06 13.04 -15.66
CA LYS A 246 9.49 12.23 -16.82
C LYS A 246 8.28 11.98 -17.72
N CYS A 247 8.53 11.74 -19.00
CA CYS A 247 7.47 11.44 -19.96
C CYS A 247 6.82 10.09 -19.65
N CYS A 248 5.50 10.07 -19.46
CA CYS A 248 4.75 8.83 -19.20
C CYS A 248 4.68 7.90 -20.40
N TYR A 249 4.90 8.44 -21.61
CA TYR A 249 4.97 7.68 -22.87
C TYR A 249 6.37 7.18 -23.22
N ALA A 250 7.38 7.43 -22.39
CA ALA A 250 8.73 6.98 -22.68
C ALA A 250 8.90 5.46 -22.47
N THR A 251 9.79 4.85 -23.25
CA THR A 251 10.05 3.40 -23.26
C THR A 251 10.51 2.86 -21.89
N ASP A 252 11.13 3.71 -21.07
CA ASP A 252 11.57 3.39 -19.70
C ASP A 252 10.47 3.51 -18.64
N THR A 253 9.20 3.65 -19.04
CA THR A 253 8.05 3.54 -18.11
C THR A 253 7.71 2.07 -17.91
N GLY A 254 8.10 1.50 -16.76
CA GLY A 254 7.91 0.07 -16.45
C GLY A 254 6.46 -0.34 -16.19
N ASN A 255 5.60 0.58 -15.78
CA ASN A 255 4.25 0.29 -15.31
C ASN A 255 3.24 0.05 -16.43
N HIS A 256 2.34 -0.93 -16.22
CA HIS A 256 1.13 -1.12 -17.03
C HIS A 256 0.09 -0.03 -16.74
N ASP A 257 -0.89 0.18 -17.63
CA ASP A 257 -1.97 1.15 -17.40
C ASP A 257 -3.30 0.50 -16.98
N SER A 258 -3.45 -0.80 -17.19
CA SER A 258 -4.56 -1.60 -16.67
C SER A 258 -4.15 -3.04 -16.42
N ALA A 259 -4.82 -3.69 -15.46
CA ALA A 259 -4.63 -5.10 -15.18
C ALA A 259 -5.90 -5.74 -14.59
N THR A 260 -6.02 -7.05 -14.81
CA THR A 260 -7.06 -7.91 -14.22
C THR A 260 -6.41 -9.12 -13.59
N VAL A 261 -6.84 -9.48 -12.39
CA VAL A 261 -6.38 -10.64 -11.63
C VAL A 261 -7.58 -11.53 -11.30
N LEU A 262 -7.43 -12.83 -11.52
CA LEU A 262 -8.33 -13.88 -11.09
C LEU A 262 -7.60 -14.70 -10.01
N MET A 263 -8.27 -15.00 -8.92
CA MET A 263 -7.75 -15.82 -7.84
C MET A 263 -8.75 -16.91 -7.49
N GLN A 264 -8.27 -18.14 -7.27
CA GLN A 264 -9.08 -19.25 -6.80
C GLN A 264 -8.51 -19.79 -5.49
N TYR A 265 -9.37 -19.96 -4.51
CA TYR A 265 -9.07 -20.54 -3.19
C TYR A 265 -9.31 -22.04 -3.18
N ASP A 266 -8.78 -22.76 -2.16
CA ASP A 266 -8.86 -24.22 -2.06
C ASP A 266 -10.31 -24.76 -2.05
N ASP A 267 -11.25 -24.00 -1.51
CA ASP A 267 -12.67 -24.35 -1.46
C ASP A 267 -13.45 -24.00 -2.74
N GLY A 268 -12.75 -23.53 -3.79
CA GLY A 268 -13.34 -23.16 -5.07
C GLY A 268 -13.83 -21.71 -5.15
N LEU A 269 -13.74 -20.92 -4.06
CA LEU A 269 -14.07 -19.49 -4.11
C LEU A 269 -13.26 -18.78 -5.18
N CYS A 270 -13.94 -18.04 -6.06
CA CYS A 270 -13.32 -17.21 -7.08
C CYS A 270 -13.39 -15.73 -6.74
N VAL A 271 -12.25 -15.04 -6.90
CA VAL A 271 -12.12 -13.59 -6.73
C VAL A 271 -11.64 -12.97 -8.02
N THR A 272 -12.31 -11.90 -8.46
CA THR A 272 -11.87 -11.05 -9.55
C THR A 272 -11.42 -9.71 -9.00
N TYR A 273 -10.29 -9.20 -9.49
CA TYR A 273 -9.79 -7.87 -9.16
C TYR A 273 -9.33 -7.15 -10.43
N THR A 274 -9.76 -5.92 -10.61
CA THR A 274 -9.35 -5.07 -11.73
C THR A 274 -8.75 -3.77 -11.24
N GLN A 275 -7.70 -3.31 -11.91
CA GLN A 275 -7.13 -1.99 -11.66
C GLN A 275 -6.87 -1.24 -12.96
N ASN A 276 -7.02 0.07 -12.94
CA ASN A 276 -6.57 0.93 -14.02
C ASN A 276 -6.03 2.27 -13.48
N PHE A 277 -5.18 2.89 -14.29
CA PHE A 277 -4.47 4.11 -13.96
C PHE A 277 -4.79 5.24 -14.95
N ILE A 278 -5.79 5.03 -15.80
CA ILE A 278 -6.26 5.99 -16.82
C ILE A 278 -7.51 6.76 -16.39
N ALA A 279 -8.26 6.25 -15.41
CA ALA A 279 -9.41 6.96 -14.85
C ALA A 279 -8.97 8.30 -14.25
N ARG A 280 -9.82 9.31 -14.38
CA ARG A 280 -9.56 10.68 -13.90
C ARG A 280 -10.77 11.23 -13.16
N LYS A 281 -10.53 12.18 -12.24
CA LYS A 281 -11.58 12.93 -11.53
C LYS A 281 -12.64 12.00 -10.90
N GLY A 282 -13.90 12.22 -11.18
CA GLY A 282 -15.05 11.46 -10.66
C GLY A 282 -15.14 10.00 -11.12
N ALA A 283 -14.35 9.58 -12.12
CA ALA A 283 -14.26 8.17 -12.52
C ALA A 283 -13.41 7.30 -11.58
N GLY A 284 -12.76 7.90 -10.59
CA GLY A 284 -12.07 7.15 -9.55
C GLY A 284 -13.05 6.30 -8.75
N LYS A 285 -12.70 5.02 -8.52
CA LYS A 285 -13.52 4.08 -7.75
C LYS A 285 -12.63 3.02 -7.12
N ARG A 286 -12.88 2.66 -5.86
CA ARG A 286 -12.12 1.61 -5.18
C ARG A 286 -12.99 0.89 -4.17
N GLY A 287 -13.12 -0.42 -4.29
CA GLY A 287 -13.95 -1.20 -3.39
C GLY A 287 -14.05 -2.65 -3.80
N ALA A 288 -14.95 -3.36 -3.14
CA ALA A 288 -15.24 -4.75 -3.42
C ALA A 288 -16.69 -5.09 -3.13
N ARG A 289 -17.17 -6.15 -3.78
CA ARG A 289 -18.48 -6.74 -3.65
C ARG A 289 -18.30 -8.20 -3.26
N PHE A 290 -18.83 -8.59 -2.11
CA PHE A 290 -18.83 -9.95 -1.59
C PHE A 290 -20.23 -10.53 -1.73
N ILE A 291 -20.34 -11.63 -2.45
CA ILE A 291 -21.61 -12.25 -2.84
C ILE A 291 -21.72 -13.59 -2.14
N GLY A 292 -22.73 -13.73 -1.30
CA GLY A 292 -23.13 -14.98 -0.68
C GLY A 292 -24.52 -15.42 -1.13
N TYR A 293 -24.99 -16.58 -0.67
CA TYR A 293 -26.30 -17.10 -1.04
C TYR A 293 -27.46 -16.28 -0.45
N LYS A 294 -27.29 -15.75 0.78
CA LYS A 294 -28.35 -15.02 1.49
C LYS A 294 -28.34 -13.52 1.20
N GLY A 295 -27.24 -12.98 0.70
CA GLY A 295 -27.12 -11.55 0.43
C GLY A 295 -25.81 -11.19 -0.25
N THR A 296 -25.72 -9.91 -0.59
CA THR A 296 -24.51 -9.29 -1.11
C THR A 296 -24.16 -8.07 -0.24
N VAL A 297 -22.89 -7.91 0.09
CA VAL A 297 -22.38 -6.67 0.68
C VAL A 297 -21.31 -6.06 -0.22
N GLU A 298 -21.44 -4.77 -0.49
CA GLU A 298 -20.46 -4.01 -1.27
C GLU A 298 -20.05 -2.72 -0.58
N PHE A 299 -18.86 -2.24 -0.86
CA PHE A 299 -18.40 -0.96 -0.36
C PHE A 299 -17.56 -0.22 -1.39
N ASP A 300 -17.50 1.10 -1.25
CA ASP A 300 -16.67 1.97 -2.06
C ASP A 300 -16.00 3.04 -1.19
N PHE A 301 -14.66 3.09 -1.25
CA PHE A 301 -13.87 4.07 -0.49
C PHE A 301 -14.09 5.51 -0.93
N ASN A 302 -14.48 5.74 -2.19
CA ASN A 302 -14.67 7.08 -2.71
C ASN A 302 -16.01 7.68 -2.25
N SER A 303 -17.09 6.90 -2.31
CA SER A 303 -18.41 7.30 -1.79
C SER A 303 -18.51 7.16 -0.27
N LYS A 304 -17.60 6.40 0.36
CA LYS A 304 -17.63 6.06 1.79
C LYS A 304 -18.92 5.37 2.21
N THR A 305 -19.43 4.49 1.37
CA THR A 305 -20.66 3.75 1.62
C THR A 305 -20.42 2.26 1.69
N VAL A 306 -21.20 1.59 2.53
CA VAL A 306 -21.39 0.14 2.53
C VAL A 306 -22.85 -0.11 2.22
N THR A 307 -23.15 -0.97 1.23
CA THR A 307 -24.52 -1.35 0.86
C THR A 307 -24.68 -2.85 1.05
N TYR A 308 -25.71 -3.25 1.77
CA TYR A 308 -26.14 -4.63 1.91
C TYR A 308 -27.44 -4.85 1.11
N TYR A 309 -27.47 -5.93 0.36
CA TYR A 309 -28.63 -6.41 -0.39
C TYR A 309 -29.04 -7.76 0.17
N ASP A 310 -30.27 -7.87 0.65
CA ASP A 310 -30.87 -9.15 1.06
C ASP A 310 -31.35 -9.91 -0.19
N HIS A 311 -30.94 -11.17 -0.37
CA HIS A 311 -31.39 -11.98 -1.50
C HIS A 311 -32.74 -12.66 -1.26
N MET A 312 -33.26 -12.63 -0.03
CA MET A 312 -34.51 -13.29 0.36
C MET A 312 -35.67 -12.28 0.48
N SER A 313 -35.40 -10.97 0.30
CA SER A 313 -36.38 -9.90 0.32
C SER A 313 -35.90 -8.72 -0.53
N ASP A 314 -36.76 -7.69 -0.72
CA ASP A 314 -36.40 -6.44 -1.41
C ASP A 314 -35.61 -5.45 -0.54
N ARG A 315 -35.11 -5.90 0.62
CA ARG A 315 -34.38 -5.03 1.56
C ARG A 315 -33.00 -4.67 1.04
N VAL A 316 -32.73 -3.35 1.05
CA VAL A 316 -31.40 -2.78 0.78
C VAL A 316 -31.06 -1.80 1.89
N ASP A 317 -29.93 -2.04 2.57
CA ASP A 317 -29.43 -1.15 3.61
C ASP A 317 -28.21 -0.38 3.09
N ASN A 318 -28.24 0.95 3.23
CA ASN A 318 -27.12 1.84 2.89
C ASN A 318 -26.53 2.44 4.16
N ILE A 319 -25.25 2.19 4.41
CA ILE A 319 -24.51 2.66 5.58
C ILE A 319 -23.48 3.68 5.11
N SER A 320 -23.65 4.94 5.49
CA SER A 320 -22.65 5.99 5.23
C SER A 320 -21.62 6.03 6.34
N ILE A 321 -20.34 5.96 6.00
CA ILE A 321 -19.24 5.94 6.95
C ILE A 321 -18.61 7.33 7.06
N GLN A 322 -18.69 7.92 8.24
CA GLN A 322 -18.02 9.17 8.58
C GLN A 322 -16.55 8.89 8.92
N SER A 323 -15.70 8.76 7.91
CA SER A 323 -14.27 8.56 8.14
C SER A 323 -13.47 9.83 7.89
N THR A 324 -12.57 10.16 8.82
CA THR A 324 -11.62 11.28 8.71
C THR A 324 -10.19 10.78 8.56
N GLY A 325 -9.29 11.64 8.06
CA GLY A 325 -7.88 11.31 7.91
C GLY A 325 -7.56 10.50 6.65
N SER A 326 -6.27 10.18 6.49
CA SER A 326 -5.77 9.39 5.36
C SER A 326 -6.25 7.93 5.43
N HIS A 327 -6.44 7.32 4.26
CA HIS A 327 -6.91 5.93 4.13
C HIS A 327 -8.16 5.62 4.97
N SER A 328 -9.13 6.57 4.99
CA SER A 328 -10.37 6.42 5.76
C SER A 328 -10.16 6.12 7.25
N GLY A 329 -9.15 6.76 7.86
CA GLY A 329 -8.79 6.63 9.27
C GLY A 329 -7.91 5.42 9.61
N GLY A 330 -7.56 4.60 8.64
CA GLY A 330 -6.75 3.40 8.89
C GLY A 330 -5.32 3.69 9.33
N ASP A 331 -4.70 4.78 8.86
CA ASP A 331 -3.35 5.16 9.29
C ASP A 331 -3.31 5.45 10.81
N LEU A 332 -4.32 6.12 11.36
CA LEU A 332 -4.39 6.41 12.79
C LEU A 332 -4.55 5.13 13.62
N LYS A 333 -5.37 4.18 13.14
CA LYS A 333 -5.54 2.88 13.80
C LYS A 333 -4.26 2.06 13.80
N LEU A 334 -3.51 2.05 12.70
CA LEU A 334 -2.20 1.38 12.66
C LEU A 334 -1.17 2.08 13.54
N ALA A 335 -1.20 3.40 13.66
CA ALA A 335 -0.33 4.13 14.57
C ALA A 335 -0.61 3.77 16.04
N GLN A 336 -1.89 3.70 16.44
CA GLN A 336 -2.29 3.23 17.76
C GLN A 336 -1.81 1.79 17.98
N ASN A 337 -2.06 0.88 17.02
CA ASN A 337 -1.63 -0.51 17.14
C ASN A 337 -0.09 -0.61 17.26
N PHE A 338 0.67 0.22 16.55
CA PHE A 338 2.13 0.23 16.69
C PHE A 338 2.56 0.66 18.11
N ILE A 339 1.90 1.65 18.70
CA ILE A 339 2.12 2.05 20.10
C ILE A 339 1.79 0.89 21.05
N ASP A 340 0.69 0.19 20.82
CA ASP A 340 0.26 -0.94 21.66
C ASP A 340 1.24 -2.13 21.54
N VAL A 341 1.78 -2.38 20.35
CA VAL A 341 2.85 -3.38 20.15
C VAL A 341 4.13 -2.97 20.87
N MET A 342 4.57 -1.71 20.77
CA MET A 342 5.75 -1.21 21.48
C MET A 342 5.63 -1.31 22.99
N THR A 343 4.41 -1.18 23.52
CA THR A 343 4.15 -1.27 24.97
C THR A 343 3.77 -2.66 25.45
N GLY A 344 3.69 -3.64 24.55
CA GLY A 344 3.28 -5.01 24.87
C GLY A 344 1.81 -5.17 25.27
N LYS A 345 0.97 -4.15 25.00
CA LYS A 345 -0.48 -4.18 25.28
C LYS A 345 -1.25 -5.04 24.30
N ASP A 346 -0.77 -5.12 23.06
CA ASP A 346 -1.42 -5.87 22.00
C ASP A 346 -0.39 -6.43 21.01
N VAL A 347 -0.82 -7.24 20.08
CA VAL A 347 -0.04 -7.76 18.96
C VAL A 347 -0.40 -7.00 17.67
N SER A 348 0.41 -7.18 16.63
CA SER A 348 0.12 -6.54 15.35
C SER A 348 -1.23 -6.98 14.75
N HIS A 349 -2.04 -6.00 14.35
CA HIS A 349 -3.26 -6.21 13.55
C HIS A 349 -2.98 -6.38 12.05
N SER A 350 -1.73 -6.14 11.64
CA SER A 350 -1.24 -6.29 10.29
C SER A 350 0.14 -6.94 10.31
N PRO A 351 0.23 -8.25 10.75
CA PRO A 351 1.50 -8.91 11.00
C PRO A 351 2.32 -9.13 9.73
N LEU A 352 3.61 -9.45 9.91
CA LEU A 352 4.55 -9.65 8.80
C LEU A 352 4.10 -10.76 7.85
N SER A 353 3.54 -11.87 8.39
CA SER A 353 3.00 -12.99 7.60
C SER A 353 1.94 -12.54 6.59
N GLN A 354 1.11 -11.57 6.95
CA GLN A 354 0.11 -11.02 6.04
C GLN A 354 0.74 -10.10 4.98
N GLY A 355 1.81 -9.38 5.35
CA GLY A 355 2.64 -8.64 4.39
C GLY A 355 3.28 -9.55 3.36
N ILE A 356 3.84 -10.67 3.82
CA ILE A 356 4.44 -11.72 2.99
C ILE A 356 3.38 -12.33 2.06
N LEU A 357 2.21 -12.71 2.58
CA LEU A 357 1.12 -13.26 1.78
C LEU A 357 0.66 -12.30 0.68
N SER A 358 0.47 -11.02 1.02
CA SER A 358 0.11 -10.00 0.03
C SER A 358 1.18 -9.84 -1.05
N ALA A 359 2.46 -9.87 -0.67
CA ALA A 359 3.56 -9.80 -1.63
C ALA A 359 3.59 -11.05 -2.54
N LYS A 360 3.39 -12.26 -1.99
CA LYS A 360 3.28 -13.51 -2.77
C LYS A 360 2.16 -13.43 -3.82
N MET A 361 0.97 -12.99 -3.42
CA MET A 361 -0.16 -12.81 -4.36
C MET A 361 0.18 -11.85 -5.49
N CYS A 362 0.84 -10.73 -5.17
CA CYS A 362 1.25 -9.72 -6.16
C CYS A 362 2.35 -10.23 -7.11
N LEU A 363 3.33 -10.97 -6.58
CA LEU A 363 4.41 -11.59 -7.37
C LEU A 363 3.85 -12.68 -8.29
N ALA A 364 2.91 -13.51 -7.80
CA ALA A 364 2.22 -14.50 -8.62
C ALA A 364 1.41 -13.83 -9.74
N ALA A 365 0.70 -12.73 -9.46
CA ALA A 365 0.00 -11.96 -10.49
C ALA A 365 0.96 -11.39 -11.55
N ARG A 366 2.10 -10.82 -11.11
CA ARG A 366 3.15 -10.33 -12.04
C ARG A 366 3.70 -11.46 -12.90
N LYS A 367 4.06 -12.60 -12.30
CA LYS A 367 4.56 -13.77 -12.98
C LYS A 367 3.54 -14.30 -14.01
N SER A 368 2.27 -14.43 -13.59
CA SER A 368 1.18 -14.87 -14.47
C SER A 368 0.99 -13.94 -15.67
N ALA A 369 0.98 -12.63 -15.47
CA ALA A 369 0.86 -11.66 -16.56
C ALA A 369 2.03 -11.73 -17.55
N GLN A 370 3.25 -12.02 -17.07
CA GLN A 370 4.45 -12.15 -17.91
C GLN A 370 4.51 -13.47 -18.67
N THR A 371 4.05 -14.56 -18.06
CA THR A 371 4.16 -15.92 -18.63
C THR A 371 2.88 -16.39 -19.33
N HIS A 372 1.77 -15.67 -19.15
CA HIS A 372 0.43 -16.04 -19.61
C HIS A 372 -0.03 -17.42 -19.12
N THR A 373 0.33 -17.76 -17.88
CA THR A 373 0.00 -19.03 -17.22
C THR A 373 -0.69 -18.81 -15.88
N PHE A 374 -1.42 -19.82 -15.38
CA PHE A 374 -1.82 -19.88 -13.99
C PHE A 374 -0.59 -20.12 -13.11
N VAL A 375 -0.53 -19.44 -11.97
CA VAL A 375 0.55 -19.58 -10.99
C VAL A 375 -0.06 -20.08 -9.67
N GLU A 376 0.50 -21.16 -9.13
CA GLU A 376 0.19 -21.67 -7.78
C GLU A 376 1.01 -20.90 -6.73
N LEU A 377 0.38 -20.66 -5.53
CA LEU A 377 1.03 -20.02 -4.39
C LEU A 377 1.53 -21.04 -3.38
#